data_53f97f8e0fabb8eeef7f07c9f26d7465
#
_entry.id   53f97f8e0fabb8eeef7f07c9f26d7465
#
_cell.length_a   1.000
_cell.length_b   1.000
_cell.length_c   1.000
_cell.angle_alpha   90.00
_cell.angle_beta   90.00
_cell.angle_gamma   90.00
#
_symmetry.space_group_name_H-M   'P 1'
#
loop_
_entity.id
_entity.type
_entity.pdbx_description
1 polymer ?
#
loop_
_entity_poly.entity_id
_entity_poly.type
_entity_poly.pdbx_seq_one_letter_code
_entity_poly.pdbx_strand_id
1 'polypeptide(L)'
;MKQIFIKKFQVLIYCLFFLSSGLLQTLEASSFFEHQPQRIISTSPSITEILFELGLQDRIVAVTDFCIYPEEACHLPSIGGVLNPDIETIVSLTPDLIILQSDSAKMEKNIKSLGIPTFSIKVRTISDIFESINRLGKELNCQEAANKLLFFLKDKINTFKQRLSGRLPKKVLLLLGDSSNPARDLYAVGPGTFLNELLVLSGGKNILNNSKAQYPKLSKEFIIEQSPEIIIEAGPKSDLPQKEIDYRVEQWNRFPTIRAVRDKRIYFIGADYILIPGPRLVKILENFVQVIHPDLSNSQTEKITFQENVKP
;
A
#
# COMPACT_ATOMS: atom_id res chain seq x y z
N MET A 1 14.53 23.06 70.01
CA MET A 1 14.80 23.55 68.63
C MET A 1 14.90 22.43 67.58
N LYS A 2 15.51 21.29 67.80
CA LYS A 2 15.67 20.21 66.78
C LYS A 2 14.34 19.56 66.34
N GLN A 3 13.36 19.37 67.21
CA GLN A 3 12.10 18.72 66.84
C GLN A 3 11.17 19.57 65.94
N ILE A 4 11.25 20.87 66.00
CA ILE A 4 10.45 21.79 65.17
C ILE A 4 11.01 21.83 63.75
N PHE A 5 12.32 21.65 63.56
CA PHE A 5 12.98 21.63 62.31
C PHE A 5 12.65 20.37 61.50
N ILE A 6 12.56 19.21 62.19
CA ILE A 6 12.22 17.89 61.57
C ILE A 6 10.77 17.88 61.08
N LYS A 7 9.83 18.43 61.85
CA LYS A 7 8.42 18.52 61.39
C LYS A 7 8.21 19.45 60.20
N LYS A 8 8.92 20.58 60.15
CA LYS A 8 8.87 21.49 58.97
C LYS A 8 9.47 20.83 57.73
N PHE A 9 10.53 20.06 57.86
CA PHE A 9 11.17 19.32 56.75
C PHE A 9 10.32 18.19 56.21
N GLN A 10 9.60 17.46 57.09
CA GLN A 10 8.64 16.42 56.67
C GLN A 10 7.43 17.01 55.91
N VAL A 11 6.90 18.15 56.34
CA VAL A 11 5.80 18.81 55.64
C VAL A 11 6.24 19.32 54.27
N LEU A 12 7.47 19.81 54.14
CA LEU A 12 8.01 20.24 52.86
C LEU A 12 8.19 19.09 51.84
N ILE A 13 8.61 17.91 52.33
CA ILE A 13 8.72 16.73 51.50
C ILE A 13 7.34 16.20 51.06
N TYR A 14 6.35 16.22 51.94
CA TYR A 14 4.97 15.86 51.60
C TYR A 14 4.34 16.85 50.58
N CYS A 15 4.60 18.14 50.67
CA CYS A 15 4.13 19.10 49.70
C CYS A 15 4.83 18.97 48.35
N LEU A 16 6.12 18.61 48.30
CA LEU A 16 6.84 18.32 47.05
C LEU A 16 6.38 17.01 46.40
N PHE A 17 6.00 16.00 47.19
CA PHE A 17 5.44 14.73 46.70
C PHE A 17 4.03 14.88 46.13
N PHE A 18 3.20 15.77 46.71
CA PHE A 18 1.87 16.09 46.20
C PHE A 18 1.91 16.99 44.96
N LEU A 19 2.91 17.84 44.81
CA LEU A 19 3.10 18.67 43.60
C LEU A 19 3.66 17.83 42.41
N SER A 20 4.40 16.76 42.70
CA SER A 20 4.90 15.88 41.62
C SER A 20 3.88 14.87 41.10
N SER A 21 2.87 14.52 41.90
CA SER A 21 1.76 13.63 41.48
C SER A 21 0.67 14.32 40.66
N GLY A 22 0.65 15.66 40.64
CA GLY A 22 -0.33 16.44 39.88
C GLY A 22 0.11 16.82 38.44
N LEU A 23 1.37 16.54 38.05
CA LEU A 23 1.93 16.96 36.77
C LEU A 23 2.13 15.83 35.75
N LEU A 24 1.64 14.62 36.03
CA LEU A 24 1.48 13.57 35.02
C LEU A 24 0.05 13.62 34.45
N GLN A 25 -0.40 14.80 34.04
CA GLN A 25 -1.38 14.88 32.98
C GLN A 25 -0.62 14.46 31.71
N THR A 26 -0.81 13.20 31.33
CA THR A 26 -0.52 12.77 29.96
C THR A 26 -1.13 13.81 29.05
N LEU A 27 -0.28 14.49 28.24
CA LEU A 27 -0.76 15.19 27.07
C LEU A 27 -1.41 14.11 26.20
N GLU A 28 -2.69 13.85 26.43
CA GLU A 28 -3.52 13.16 25.46
C GLU A 28 -3.46 14.04 24.22
N ALA A 29 -2.80 13.52 23.18
CA ALA A 29 -2.79 14.18 21.89
C ALA A 29 -4.26 14.36 21.51
N SER A 30 -4.74 15.59 21.51
CA SER A 30 -6.12 15.95 21.17
C SER A 30 -6.46 15.27 19.83
N SER A 31 -7.38 14.33 19.88
CA SER A 31 -7.95 13.69 18.68
C SER A 31 -8.62 14.76 17.83
N PHE A 32 -8.52 14.66 16.50
CA PHE A 32 -9.22 15.56 15.58
C PHE A 32 -10.75 15.47 15.75
N PHE A 33 -11.24 14.34 16.25
CA PHE A 33 -12.66 14.09 16.48
C PHE A 33 -13.00 14.25 17.96
N GLU A 34 -14.03 15.06 18.26
CA GLU A 34 -14.58 15.24 19.61
C GLU A 34 -15.17 13.92 20.15
N HIS A 35 -15.78 13.13 19.28
CA HIS A 35 -16.26 11.78 19.55
C HIS A 35 -15.66 10.79 18.55
N GLN A 36 -15.40 9.57 19.02
CA GLN A 36 -14.84 8.52 18.15
C GLN A 36 -15.85 8.10 17.07
N PRO A 37 -15.50 8.21 15.79
CA PRO A 37 -16.38 7.79 14.70
C PRO A 37 -16.78 6.31 14.82
N GLN A 38 -18.07 6.04 14.64
CA GLN A 38 -18.64 4.68 14.71
C GLN A 38 -19.26 4.21 13.40
N ARG A 39 -19.43 5.13 12.43
CA ARG A 39 -20.06 4.85 11.14
C ARG A 39 -19.19 5.35 10.00
N ILE A 40 -18.16 4.56 9.72
CA ILE A 40 -17.09 4.92 8.79
C ILE A 40 -17.42 4.40 7.39
N ILE A 41 -17.31 5.25 6.37
CA ILE A 41 -17.29 4.82 4.97
C ILE A 41 -15.85 4.83 4.46
N SER A 42 -15.43 3.70 3.89
CA SER A 42 -14.14 3.56 3.22
C SER A 42 -14.30 3.72 1.70
N THR A 43 -13.57 4.65 1.09
CA THR A 43 -13.73 4.97 -0.32
C THR A 43 -12.72 4.31 -1.26
N SER A 44 -11.90 3.38 -0.74
CA SER A 44 -10.96 2.62 -1.59
C SER A 44 -10.47 1.35 -0.91
N PRO A 45 -10.00 0.34 -1.69
CA PRO A 45 -9.43 -0.88 -1.15
C PRO A 45 -8.29 -0.65 -0.15
N SER A 46 -7.38 0.29 -0.42
CA SER A 46 -6.27 0.63 0.48
C SER A 46 -6.75 1.04 1.87
N ILE A 47 -7.79 1.88 1.93
CA ILE A 47 -8.40 2.36 3.17
C ILE A 47 -9.07 1.20 3.89
N THR A 48 -9.88 0.41 3.17
CA THR A 48 -10.59 -0.75 3.72
C THR A 48 -9.60 -1.71 4.39
N GLU A 49 -8.54 -2.10 3.68
CA GLU A 49 -7.52 -3.01 4.23
C GLU A 49 -6.84 -2.44 5.48
N ILE A 50 -6.49 -1.15 5.47
CA ILE A 50 -5.89 -0.52 6.66
C ILE A 50 -6.86 -0.56 7.84
N LEU A 51 -8.14 -0.21 7.63
CA LEU A 51 -9.14 -0.21 8.71
C LEU A 51 -9.36 -1.61 9.30
N PHE A 52 -9.40 -2.65 8.48
CA PHE A 52 -9.50 -4.03 8.94
C PHE A 52 -8.26 -4.44 9.77
N GLU A 53 -7.06 -4.13 9.30
CA GLU A 53 -5.80 -4.39 10.04
C GLU A 53 -5.70 -3.60 11.36
N LEU A 54 -6.40 -2.47 11.45
CA LEU A 54 -6.51 -1.70 12.68
C LEU A 54 -7.61 -2.21 13.63
N GLY A 55 -8.37 -3.26 13.26
CA GLY A 55 -9.45 -3.83 14.06
C GLY A 55 -10.72 -2.97 14.10
N LEU A 56 -10.97 -2.19 13.05
CA LEU A 56 -12.10 -1.25 12.97
C LEU A 56 -13.25 -1.75 12.08
N GLN A 57 -13.26 -3.04 11.72
CA GLN A 57 -14.27 -3.64 10.84
C GLN A 57 -15.72 -3.36 11.29
N ASP A 58 -15.99 -3.41 12.59
CA ASP A 58 -17.33 -3.21 13.16
C ASP A 58 -17.82 -1.75 13.02
N ARG A 59 -16.92 -0.82 12.72
CA ARG A 59 -17.25 0.60 12.48
C ARG A 59 -17.45 0.91 11.00
N ILE A 60 -17.12 -0.01 10.08
CA ILE A 60 -17.25 0.22 8.64
C ILE A 60 -18.68 -0.08 8.22
N VAL A 61 -19.40 0.94 7.75
CA VAL A 61 -20.80 0.80 7.33
C VAL A 61 -20.97 0.66 5.82
N ALA A 62 -19.94 1.05 5.03
CA ALA A 62 -19.93 0.84 3.59
C ALA A 62 -18.52 0.95 3.01
N VAL A 63 -18.36 0.36 1.82
CA VAL A 63 -17.13 0.33 1.04
C VAL A 63 -17.42 0.60 -0.44
N THR A 64 -16.42 0.62 -1.32
CA THR A 64 -16.62 0.68 -2.77
C THR A 64 -16.70 -0.72 -3.39
N ASP A 65 -17.20 -0.81 -4.63
CA ASP A 65 -17.28 -2.06 -5.42
C ASP A 65 -15.94 -2.81 -5.57
N PHE A 66 -14.83 -2.10 -5.39
CA PHE A 66 -13.48 -2.64 -5.54
C PHE A 66 -12.88 -3.19 -4.24
N CYS A 67 -13.59 -3.09 -3.11
CA CYS A 67 -13.12 -3.56 -1.80
C CYS A 67 -13.46 -5.04 -1.61
N ILE A 68 -12.68 -5.90 -2.24
CA ILE A 68 -12.88 -7.36 -2.26
C ILE A 68 -12.03 -8.11 -1.22
N TYR A 69 -11.25 -7.40 -0.42
CA TYR A 69 -10.42 -7.98 0.64
C TYR A 69 -10.43 -7.08 1.88
N PRO A 70 -10.45 -7.69 3.10
CA PRO A 70 -10.69 -9.12 3.35
C PRO A 70 -12.09 -9.55 2.90
N GLU A 71 -12.39 -10.86 2.94
CA GLU A 71 -13.65 -11.42 2.45
C GLU A 71 -14.87 -10.76 3.11
N GLU A 72 -14.77 -10.42 4.39
CA GLU A 72 -15.81 -9.73 5.15
C GLU A 72 -16.19 -8.38 4.55
N ALA A 73 -15.26 -7.70 3.87
CA ALA A 73 -15.54 -6.42 3.21
C ALA A 73 -16.54 -6.57 2.05
N CYS A 74 -16.58 -7.75 1.40
CA CYS A 74 -17.52 -8.02 0.30
C CYS A 74 -18.98 -8.05 0.75
N HIS A 75 -19.23 -8.21 2.05
CA HIS A 75 -20.59 -8.27 2.62
C HIS A 75 -21.11 -6.91 3.08
N LEU A 76 -20.24 -5.88 3.06
CA LEU A 76 -20.65 -4.52 3.42
C LEU A 76 -21.41 -3.85 2.27
N PRO A 77 -22.32 -2.92 2.57
CA PRO A 77 -22.98 -2.09 1.57
C PRO A 77 -21.97 -1.39 0.66
N SER A 78 -22.26 -1.34 -0.64
CA SER A 78 -21.41 -0.62 -1.60
C SER A 78 -21.93 0.81 -1.82
N ILE A 79 -20.99 1.75 -1.90
CA ILE A 79 -21.23 3.13 -2.35
C ILE A 79 -20.91 3.32 -3.85
N GLY A 80 -20.78 2.23 -4.61
CA GLY A 80 -20.40 2.27 -6.03
C GLY A 80 -18.89 2.42 -6.26
N GLY A 81 -18.53 3.00 -7.40
CA GLY A 81 -17.12 3.14 -7.80
C GLY A 81 -16.38 4.28 -7.11
N VAL A 82 -15.03 4.17 -7.10
CA VAL A 82 -14.14 5.17 -6.48
C VAL A 82 -14.30 6.57 -7.10
N LEU A 83 -14.53 6.65 -8.42
CA LEU A 83 -14.61 7.92 -9.15
C LEU A 83 -16.02 8.52 -9.15
N ASN A 84 -17.05 7.69 -9.06
CA ASN A 84 -18.45 8.08 -9.11
C ASN A 84 -19.22 7.36 -8.00
N PRO A 85 -19.03 7.76 -6.73
CA PRO A 85 -19.77 7.18 -5.61
C PRO A 85 -21.23 7.59 -5.63
N ASP A 86 -22.09 6.69 -5.17
CA ASP A 86 -23.52 6.96 -5.00
C ASP A 86 -23.76 7.81 -3.75
N ILE A 87 -24.01 9.09 -3.97
CA ILE A 87 -24.24 10.07 -2.91
C ILE A 87 -25.53 9.78 -2.12
N GLU A 88 -26.57 9.26 -2.77
CA GLU A 88 -27.83 8.92 -2.10
C GLU A 88 -27.61 7.79 -1.09
N THR A 89 -26.89 6.75 -1.51
CA THR A 89 -26.50 5.65 -0.62
C THR A 89 -25.63 6.17 0.53
N ILE A 90 -24.63 7.03 0.26
CA ILE A 90 -23.79 7.62 1.31
C ILE A 90 -24.65 8.33 2.37
N VAL A 91 -25.57 9.21 1.94
CA VAL A 91 -26.41 9.98 2.86
C VAL A 91 -27.36 9.08 3.64
N SER A 92 -27.96 8.07 2.99
CA SER A 92 -28.89 7.14 3.64
C SER A 92 -28.25 6.31 4.76
N LEU A 93 -26.94 6.05 4.64
CA LEU A 93 -26.15 5.31 5.64
C LEU A 93 -25.78 6.17 6.86
N THR A 94 -26.04 7.46 6.84
CA THR A 94 -25.76 8.39 7.96
C THR A 94 -24.36 8.21 8.56
N PRO A 95 -23.28 8.31 7.75
CA PRO A 95 -21.92 8.14 8.26
C PRO A 95 -21.53 9.33 9.14
N ASP A 96 -20.72 9.07 10.16
CA ASP A 96 -20.08 10.08 10.98
C ASP A 96 -18.63 10.38 10.52
N LEU A 97 -18.09 9.55 9.61
CA LEU A 97 -16.80 9.78 8.98
C LEU A 97 -16.73 9.13 7.59
N ILE A 98 -16.16 9.86 6.63
CA ILE A 98 -15.74 9.28 5.34
C ILE A 98 -14.23 9.43 5.19
N ILE A 99 -13.54 8.31 4.95
CA ILE A 99 -12.09 8.30 4.73
C ILE A 99 -11.83 8.23 3.22
N LEU A 100 -10.99 9.18 2.75
CA LEU A 100 -10.70 9.41 1.34
C LEU A 100 -9.21 9.31 1.05
N GLN A 101 -8.83 9.05 -0.21
CA GLN A 101 -7.48 9.32 -0.67
C GLN A 101 -7.34 10.81 -1.02
N SER A 102 -6.17 11.40 -0.76
CA SER A 102 -5.92 12.85 -0.91
C SER A 102 -5.96 13.35 -2.36
N ASP A 103 -5.97 12.49 -3.35
CA ASP A 103 -6.17 12.80 -4.76
C ASP A 103 -7.65 12.89 -5.17
N SER A 104 -8.56 12.56 -4.25
CA SER A 104 -10.02 12.62 -4.44
C SER A 104 -10.63 13.99 -4.08
N ALA A 105 -9.94 15.10 -4.35
CA ALA A 105 -10.34 16.45 -3.91
C ALA A 105 -11.77 16.88 -4.34
N LYS A 106 -12.21 16.46 -5.53
CA LYS A 106 -13.59 16.75 -6.01
C LYS A 106 -14.62 16.02 -5.15
N MET A 107 -14.39 14.75 -4.85
CA MET A 107 -15.25 13.94 -3.99
C MET A 107 -15.28 14.51 -2.58
N GLU A 108 -14.12 14.86 -2.00
CA GLU A 108 -14.01 15.46 -0.69
C GLU A 108 -14.83 16.75 -0.58
N LYS A 109 -14.74 17.64 -1.58
CA LYS A 109 -15.52 18.88 -1.63
C LYS A 109 -17.03 18.60 -1.64
N ASN A 110 -17.47 17.64 -2.44
CA ASN A 110 -18.89 17.28 -2.53
C ASN A 110 -19.41 16.74 -1.19
N ILE A 111 -18.67 15.84 -0.55
CA ILE A 111 -19.05 15.25 0.74
C ILE A 111 -19.08 16.29 1.84
N LYS A 112 -18.09 17.20 1.91
CA LYS A 112 -18.06 18.29 2.88
C LYS A 112 -19.27 19.23 2.73
N SER A 113 -19.75 19.45 1.51
CA SER A 113 -20.95 20.28 1.28
C SER A 113 -22.23 19.66 1.85
N LEU A 114 -22.23 18.36 2.16
CA LEU A 114 -23.32 17.64 2.82
C LEU A 114 -23.20 17.67 4.36
N GLY A 115 -22.17 18.33 4.90
CA GLY A 115 -21.93 18.39 6.33
C GLY A 115 -21.31 17.11 6.93
N ILE A 116 -20.86 16.17 6.11
CA ILE A 116 -20.29 14.91 6.57
C ILE A 116 -18.78 15.09 6.81
N PRO A 117 -18.25 14.73 7.99
CA PRO A 117 -16.83 14.78 8.29
C PRO A 117 -16.00 13.90 7.36
N THR A 118 -14.84 14.40 6.93
CA THR A 118 -13.93 13.67 6.06
C THR A 118 -12.52 13.62 6.63
N PHE A 119 -11.82 12.51 6.40
CA PHE A 119 -10.41 12.35 6.73
C PHE A 119 -9.64 11.85 5.51
N SER A 120 -8.66 12.62 5.05
CA SER A 120 -7.90 12.29 3.84
C SER A 120 -6.53 11.70 4.18
N ILE A 121 -6.19 10.59 3.53
CA ILE A 121 -4.91 9.90 3.65
C ILE A 121 -4.15 9.93 2.32
N LYS A 122 -2.82 9.80 2.41
CA LYS A 122 -1.93 9.64 1.25
C LYS A 122 -1.42 8.20 1.20
N VAL A 123 -1.36 7.62 0.01
CA VAL A 123 -0.89 6.23 -0.17
C VAL A 123 0.01 6.08 -1.40
N ARG A 124 0.60 7.17 -1.87
CA ARG A 124 1.40 7.19 -3.09
C ARG A 124 2.76 6.51 -2.93
N THR A 125 3.42 6.69 -1.79
CA THR A 125 4.71 6.12 -1.43
C THR A 125 4.58 5.21 -0.21
N ILE A 126 5.59 4.39 0.06
CA ILE A 126 5.63 3.56 1.29
C ILE A 126 5.62 4.45 2.54
N SER A 127 6.31 5.60 2.48
CA SER A 127 6.29 6.58 3.58
C SER A 127 4.89 7.15 3.80
N ASP A 128 4.18 7.51 2.73
CA ASP A 128 2.79 7.99 2.82
C ASP A 128 1.86 6.94 3.45
N ILE A 129 2.02 5.66 3.06
CA ILE A 129 1.22 4.54 3.62
C ILE A 129 1.48 4.43 5.12
N PHE A 130 2.75 4.46 5.55
CA PHE A 130 3.11 4.35 6.98
C PHE A 130 2.61 5.55 7.78
N GLU A 131 2.73 6.76 7.25
CA GLU A 131 2.18 7.96 7.89
C GLU A 131 0.66 7.88 8.01
N SER A 132 -0.02 7.41 6.97
CA SER A 132 -1.48 7.24 6.96
C SER A 132 -1.96 6.22 7.99
N ILE A 133 -1.27 5.07 8.12
CA ILE A 133 -1.56 4.08 9.17
C ILE A 133 -1.38 4.72 10.56
N ASN A 134 -0.28 5.45 10.79
CA ASN A 134 -0.03 6.09 12.06
C ASN A 134 -1.08 7.17 12.40
N ARG A 135 -1.45 8.00 11.40
CA ARG A 135 -2.49 9.04 11.58
C ARG A 135 -3.85 8.43 11.87
N LEU A 136 -4.26 7.40 11.14
CA LEU A 136 -5.50 6.67 11.40
C LEU A 136 -5.50 6.05 12.79
N GLY A 137 -4.36 5.49 13.23
CA GLY A 137 -4.21 4.95 14.57
C GLY A 137 -4.48 5.97 15.67
N LYS A 138 -3.98 7.21 15.50
CA LYS A 138 -4.22 8.32 16.42
C LYS A 138 -5.66 8.79 16.41
N GLU A 139 -6.17 9.11 15.22
CA GLU A 139 -7.47 9.74 15.04
C GLU A 139 -8.62 8.81 15.41
N LEU A 140 -8.48 7.52 15.18
CA LEU A 140 -9.51 6.50 15.45
C LEU A 140 -9.30 5.76 16.77
N ASN A 141 -8.36 6.24 17.62
CA ASN A 141 -8.03 5.68 18.93
C ASN A 141 -7.66 4.18 18.89
N CYS A 142 -6.85 3.80 17.90
CA CYS A 142 -6.33 2.42 17.75
C CYS A 142 -4.80 2.42 17.53
N GLN A 143 -4.08 3.30 18.24
CA GLN A 143 -2.63 3.50 18.07
C GLN A 143 -1.81 2.24 18.32
N GLU A 144 -2.24 1.37 19.23
CA GLU A 144 -1.53 0.13 19.52
C GLU A 144 -1.55 -0.82 18.30
N ALA A 145 -2.72 -0.98 17.66
CA ALA A 145 -2.86 -1.77 16.44
C ALA A 145 -2.02 -1.17 15.29
N ALA A 146 -2.06 0.16 15.14
CA ALA A 146 -1.25 0.85 14.14
C ALA A 146 0.26 0.62 14.37
N ASN A 147 0.73 0.70 15.61
CA ASN A 147 2.13 0.45 15.94
C ASN A 147 2.54 -1.00 15.65
N LYS A 148 1.69 -1.99 15.96
CA LYS A 148 1.93 -3.41 15.64
C LYS A 148 2.03 -3.63 14.14
N LEU A 149 1.10 -3.07 13.36
CA LEU A 149 1.10 -3.16 11.91
C LEU A 149 2.36 -2.52 11.30
N LEU A 150 2.70 -1.30 11.73
CA LEU A 150 3.89 -0.59 11.27
C LEU A 150 5.19 -1.33 11.60
N PHE A 151 5.26 -1.91 12.80
CA PHE A 151 6.41 -2.73 13.20
C PHE A 151 6.57 -3.94 12.29
N PHE A 152 5.48 -4.69 12.06
CA PHE A 152 5.46 -5.84 11.16
C PHE A 152 5.92 -5.48 9.75
N LEU A 153 5.35 -4.41 9.15
CA LEU A 153 5.70 -4.01 7.78
C LEU A 153 7.17 -3.58 7.66
N LYS A 154 7.66 -2.80 8.63
CA LYS A 154 9.07 -2.35 8.66
C LYS A 154 10.03 -3.51 8.86
N ASP A 155 9.72 -4.44 9.74
CA ASP A 155 10.53 -5.64 10.01
C ASP A 155 10.67 -6.50 8.75
N LYS A 156 9.55 -6.78 8.07
CA LYS A 156 9.57 -7.51 6.79
C LYS A 156 10.40 -6.83 5.72
N ILE A 157 10.22 -5.52 5.52
CA ILE A 157 11.04 -4.75 4.57
C ILE A 157 12.53 -4.83 4.93
N ASN A 158 12.89 -4.70 6.20
CA ASN A 158 14.28 -4.79 6.65
C ASN A 158 14.86 -6.19 6.43
N THR A 159 14.08 -7.24 6.66
CA THR A 159 14.49 -8.63 6.36
C THR A 159 14.87 -8.79 4.89
N PHE A 160 14.05 -8.27 3.95
CA PHE A 160 14.37 -8.31 2.52
C PHE A 160 15.60 -7.48 2.18
N LYS A 161 15.75 -6.28 2.75
CA LYS A 161 16.95 -5.45 2.55
C LYS A 161 18.22 -6.20 2.97
N GLN A 162 18.20 -6.89 4.10
CA GLN A 162 19.35 -7.68 4.58
C GLN A 162 19.65 -8.85 3.64
N ARG A 163 18.63 -9.62 3.21
CA ARG A 163 18.79 -10.76 2.29
C ARG A 163 19.33 -10.35 0.91
N LEU A 164 19.06 -9.13 0.47
CA LEU A 164 19.49 -8.58 -0.81
C LEU A 164 20.79 -7.78 -0.73
N SER A 165 21.37 -7.63 0.47
CA SER A 165 22.61 -6.88 0.66
C SER A 165 23.75 -7.47 -0.17
N GLY A 166 24.50 -6.59 -0.86
CA GLY A 166 25.61 -6.97 -1.72
C GLY A 166 25.21 -7.49 -3.11
N ARG A 167 23.93 -7.64 -3.43
CA ARG A 167 23.49 -8.04 -4.76
C ARG A 167 23.44 -6.87 -5.73
N LEU A 168 23.86 -7.12 -6.97
CA LEU A 168 23.79 -6.12 -8.02
C LEU A 168 22.34 -5.95 -8.50
N PRO A 169 21.83 -4.71 -8.57
CA PRO A 169 20.49 -4.44 -9.06
C PRO A 169 20.31 -4.84 -10.54
N LYS A 170 19.18 -5.45 -10.88
CA LYS A 170 18.85 -5.84 -12.26
C LYS A 170 17.96 -4.80 -12.91
N LYS A 171 18.21 -4.48 -14.19
CA LYS A 171 17.36 -3.55 -14.97
C LYS A 171 15.98 -4.17 -15.19
N VAL A 172 14.94 -3.51 -14.69
CA VAL A 172 13.55 -3.98 -14.75
C VAL A 172 12.66 -2.96 -15.43
N LEU A 173 11.79 -3.43 -16.30
CA LEU A 173 10.61 -2.74 -16.76
C LEU A 173 9.40 -3.29 -16.01
N LEU A 174 8.70 -2.43 -15.26
CA LEU A 174 7.46 -2.77 -14.58
C LEU A 174 6.28 -2.12 -15.30
N LEU A 175 5.43 -2.94 -15.89
CA LEU A 175 4.24 -2.54 -16.65
C LEU A 175 2.98 -2.69 -15.79
N LEU A 176 1.98 -1.87 -16.09
CA LEU A 176 0.65 -1.94 -15.48
C LEU A 176 -0.37 -2.37 -16.53
N GLY A 177 -1.21 -3.32 -16.14
CA GLY A 177 -2.37 -3.72 -16.92
C GLY A 177 -2.04 -4.72 -18.03
N ASP A 178 -2.58 -4.46 -19.22
CA ASP A 178 -2.56 -5.38 -20.34
C ASP A 178 -1.47 -5.06 -21.35
N SER A 179 -0.45 -5.89 -21.44
CA SER A 179 0.61 -5.82 -22.45
C SER A 179 0.36 -6.77 -23.64
N SER A 180 -0.89 -7.17 -23.89
CA SER A 180 -1.23 -8.07 -25.01
C SER A 180 -0.77 -7.56 -26.38
N ASN A 181 -0.48 -6.26 -26.49
CA ASN A 181 0.15 -5.70 -27.67
C ASN A 181 1.29 -4.73 -27.29
N PRO A 182 2.52 -5.22 -27.10
CA PRO A 182 3.69 -4.38 -26.79
C PRO A 182 4.03 -3.30 -27.83
N ALA A 183 3.44 -3.38 -29.02
CA ALA A 183 3.59 -2.35 -30.04
C ALA A 183 2.65 -1.14 -29.85
N ARG A 184 1.74 -1.22 -28.89
CA ARG A 184 0.80 -0.16 -28.53
C ARG A 184 1.13 0.45 -27.16
N ASP A 185 0.18 1.13 -26.61
CA ASP A 185 0.25 1.97 -25.44
C ASP A 185 0.54 1.18 -24.15
N LEU A 186 1.80 1.04 -23.80
CA LEU A 186 2.22 0.42 -22.54
C LEU A 186 2.36 1.48 -21.46
N TYR A 187 1.63 1.30 -20.38
CA TYR A 187 1.80 2.12 -19.18
C TYR A 187 2.76 1.43 -18.22
N ALA A 188 3.73 2.18 -17.73
CA ALA A 188 4.74 1.64 -16.82
C ALA A 188 4.77 2.41 -15.51
N VAL A 189 5.34 1.76 -14.50
CA VAL A 189 5.55 2.35 -13.18
C VAL A 189 6.80 3.21 -13.20
N GLY A 190 6.65 4.51 -12.92
CA GLY A 190 7.73 5.47 -12.77
C GLY A 190 8.08 5.78 -11.31
N PRO A 191 9.07 6.66 -11.08
CA PRO A 191 9.50 7.09 -9.75
C PRO A 191 8.40 7.78 -8.94
N GLY A 192 8.55 7.79 -7.61
CA GLY A 192 7.61 8.43 -6.69
C GLY A 192 6.29 7.69 -6.52
N THR A 193 6.28 6.38 -6.79
CA THR A 193 5.18 5.47 -6.54
C THR A 193 5.61 4.35 -5.58
N PHE A 194 4.69 3.82 -4.77
CA PHE A 194 4.98 2.71 -3.87
C PHE A 194 5.47 1.45 -4.62
N LEU A 195 4.94 1.19 -5.82
CA LEU A 195 5.38 0.07 -6.65
C LEU A 195 6.84 0.23 -7.10
N ASN A 196 7.25 1.45 -7.49
CA ASN A 196 8.66 1.70 -7.81
C ASN A 196 9.55 1.54 -6.59
N GLU A 197 9.11 1.99 -5.41
CA GLU A 197 9.89 1.82 -4.18
C GLU A 197 10.02 0.33 -3.82
N LEU A 198 8.95 -0.47 -3.95
CA LEU A 198 8.99 -1.91 -3.76
C LEU A 198 9.89 -2.61 -4.79
N LEU A 199 9.85 -2.19 -6.06
CA LEU A 199 10.75 -2.69 -7.09
C LEU A 199 12.22 -2.43 -6.73
N VAL A 200 12.55 -1.24 -6.25
CA VAL A 200 13.91 -0.91 -5.81
C VAL A 200 14.31 -1.73 -4.57
N LEU A 201 13.40 -1.86 -3.60
CA LEU A 201 13.61 -2.68 -2.40
C LEU A 201 13.81 -4.16 -2.71
N SER A 202 13.25 -4.65 -3.81
CA SER A 202 13.44 -6.03 -4.29
C SER A 202 14.72 -6.24 -5.10
N GLY A 203 15.62 -5.25 -5.17
CA GLY A 203 16.86 -5.32 -5.94
C GLY A 203 16.68 -5.04 -7.44
N GLY A 204 15.55 -4.46 -7.83
CA GLY A 204 15.32 -3.97 -9.19
C GLY A 204 15.87 -2.56 -9.38
N LYS A 205 16.37 -2.28 -10.59
CA LYS A 205 16.67 -0.94 -11.08
C LYS A 205 15.69 -0.60 -12.18
N ASN A 206 14.74 0.28 -11.88
CA ASN A 206 13.73 0.69 -12.84
C ASN A 206 14.39 1.40 -14.05
N ILE A 207 14.07 0.98 -15.27
CA ILE A 207 14.57 1.66 -16.49
C ILE A 207 14.04 3.09 -16.61
N LEU A 208 13.02 3.46 -15.83
CA LEU A 208 12.37 4.77 -15.82
C LEU A 208 12.89 5.70 -14.71
N ASN A 209 14.04 5.43 -14.08
CA ASN A 209 14.53 6.22 -12.95
C ASN A 209 14.57 7.74 -13.18
N ASN A 210 14.72 8.18 -14.44
CA ASN A 210 14.77 9.59 -14.83
C ASN A 210 13.43 10.16 -15.31
N SER A 211 12.36 9.37 -15.27
CA SER A 211 11.03 9.84 -15.67
C SER A 211 10.50 10.86 -14.67
N LYS A 212 9.84 11.92 -15.18
CA LYS A 212 9.08 12.88 -14.35
C LYS A 212 7.65 12.40 -14.08
N ALA A 213 7.13 11.51 -14.93
CA ALA A 213 5.78 10.97 -14.80
C ALA A 213 5.79 9.70 -13.95
N GLN A 214 4.79 9.58 -13.06
CA GLN A 214 4.61 8.41 -12.19
C GLN A 214 4.15 7.17 -12.96
N TYR A 215 3.32 7.37 -13.97
CA TYR A 215 2.78 6.31 -14.82
C TYR A 215 2.91 6.73 -16.30
N PRO A 216 4.14 6.76 -16.85
CA PRO A 216 4.35 7.17 -18.23
C PRO A 216 3.86 6.10 -19.19
N LYS A 217 3.35 6.56 -20.31
CA LYS A 217 3.16 5.78 -21.52
C LYS A 217 4.49 5.63 -22.25
N LEU A 218 4.86 4.41 -22.61
CA LEU A 218 6.15 4.11 -23.22
C LEU A 218 6.03 3.85 -24.72
N SER A 219 7.05 4.28 -25.46
CA SER A 219 7.27 3.82 -26.82
C SER A 219 8.09 2.53 -26.84
N LYS A 220 7.91 1.72 -27.87
CA LYS A 220 8.70 0.50 -28.09
C LYS A 220 10.18 0.81 -28.34
N GLU A 221 10.47 1.92 -29.00
CA GLU A 221 11.83 2.37 -29.28
C GLU A 221 12.59 2.60 -27.97
N PHE A 222 11.96 3.25 -27.00
CA PHE A 222 12.55 3.45 -25.69
C PHE A 222 12.83 2.11 -24.99
N ILE A 223 11.89 1.17 -25.03
CA ILE A 223 12.07 -0.15 -24.38
C ILE A 223 13.21 -0.93 -25.05
N ILE A 224 13.32 -0.88 -26.38
CA ILE A 224 14.41 -1.51 -27.13
C ILE A 224 15.76 -0.89 -26.74
N GLU A 225 15.85 0.44 -26.70
CA GLU A 225 17.06 1.17 -26.30
C GLU A 225 17.49 0.83 -24.88
N GLN A 226 16.57 0.85 -23.92
CA GLN A 226 16.87 0.54 -22.52
C GLN A 226 17.20 -0.91 -22.30
N SER A 227 16.70 -1.82 -23.14
CA SER A 227 16.92 -3.26 -23.11
C SER A 227 16.91 -3.84 -21.69
N PRO A 228 15.75 -3.84 -20.99
CA PRO A 228 15.64 -4.37 -19.63
C PRO A 228 16.06 -5.84 -19.56
N GLU A 229 16.59 -6.23 -18.40
CA GLU A 229 16.95 -7.63 -18.11
C GLU A 229 15.73 -8.45 -17.70
N ILE A 230 14.70 -7.78 -17.20
CA ILE A 230 13.45 -8.38 -16.74
C ILE A 230 12.30 -7.46 -17.14
N ILE A 231 11.21 -8.06 -17.62
CA ILE A 231 9.93 -7.41 -17.82
C ILE A 231 8.94 -8.04 -16.84
N ILE A 232 8.29 -7.21 -16.04
CA ILE A 232 7.21 -7.60 -15.12
C ILE A 232 5.95 -6.88 -15.57
N GLU A 233 4.88 -7.62 -15.82
CA GLU A 233 3.54 -7.08 -15.98
C GLU A 233 2.75 -7.35 -14.72
N ALA A 234 2.23 -6.30 -14.09
CA ALA A 234 1.42 -6.37 -12.87
C ALA A 234 -0.03 -6.00 -13.17
N GLY A 235 -0.96 -6.85 -12.75
CA GLY A 235 -2.39 -6.64 -12.94
C GLY A 235 -3.25 -7.32 -11.88
N PRO A 236 -4.52 -6.89 -11.70
CA PRO A 236 -5.37 -7.39 -10.63
C PRO A 236 -5.93 -8.79 -10.87
N LYS A 237 -5.81 -9.35 -12.08
CA LYS A 237 -6.32 -10.68 -12.43
C LYS A 237 -5.33 -11.76 -12.01
N SER A 238 -5.70 -12.58 -11.03
CA SER A 238 -4.89 -13.69 -10.52
C SER A 238 -4.96 -14.95 -11.38
N ASP A 239 -5.93 -15.04 -12.26
CA ASP A 239 -6.32 -16.24 -13.02
C ASP A 239 -6.19 -16.05 -14.54
N LEU A 240 -5.13 -15.37 -14.99
CA LEU A 240 -4.86 -15.27 -16.42
C LEU A 240 -4.72 -16.69 -17.02
N PRO A 241 -5.54 -17.05 -18.03
CA PRO A 241 -5.41 -18.34 -18.69
C PRO A 241 -4.02 -18.49 -19.31
N GLN A 242 -3.45 -19.70 -19.27
CA GLN A 242 -2.15 -20.01 -19.88
C GLN A 242 -2.06 -19.47 -21.31
N LYS A 243 -3.07 -19.74 -22.12
CA LYS A 243 -3.14 -19.29 -23.52
C LYS A 243 -2.98 -17.77 -23.67
N GLU A 244 -3.50 -16.98 -22.72
CA GLU A 244 -3.35 -15.54 -22.72
C GLU A 244 -1.93 -15.12 -22.41
N ILE A 245 -1.28 -15.78 -21.45
CA ILE A 245 0.11 -15.55 -21.09
C ILE A 245 1.03 -15.90 -22.26
N ASP A 246 0.82 -17.06 -22.87
CA ASP A 246 1.60 -17.52 -24.03
C ASP A 246 1.47 -16.54 -25.19
N TYR A 247 0.26 -16.06 -25.46
CA TYR A 247 0.01 -15.05 -26.46
C TYR A 247 0.79 -13.74 -26.18
N ARG A 248 0.77 -13.24 -24.94
CA ARG A 248 1.50 -12.03 -24.54
C ARG A 248 3.00 -12.19 -24.69
N VAL A 249 3.55 -13.34 -24.27
CA VAL A 249 4.98 -13.67 -24.46
C VAL A 249 5.33 -13.69 -25.95
N GLU A 250 4.48 -14.30 -26.78
CA GLU A 250 4.68 -14.34 -28.23
C GLU A 250 4.72 -12.93 -28.86
N GLN A 251 3.87 -12.01 -28.37
CA GLN A 251 3.93 -10.63 -28.84
C GLN A 251 5.27 -9.96 -28.52
N TRP A 252 5.89 -10.26 -27.38
CA TRP A 252 7.22 -9.78 -27.03
C TRP A 252 8.33 -10.37 -27.92
N ASN A 253 8.17 -11.57 -28.46
CA ASN A 253 9.15 -12.21 -29.35
C ASN A 253 9.43 -11.41 -30.64
N ARG A 254 8.59 -10.43 -30.97
CA ARG A 254 8.84 -9.46 -32.07
C ARG A 254 10.02 -8.52 -31.79
N PHE A 255 10.50 -8.48 -30.54
CA PHE A 255 11.59 -7.60 -30.11
C PHE A 255 12.78 -8.39 -29.55
N PRO A 256 13.43 -9.27 -30.33
CA PRO A 256 14.44 -10.21 -29.85
C PRO A 256 15.73 -9.54 -29.37
N THR A 257 15.92 -8.25 -29.67
CA THR A 257 17.06 -7.46 -29.20
C THR A 257 16.94 -7.06 -27.73
N ILE A 258 15.74 -7.09 -27.16
CA ILE A 258 15.52 -6.82 -25.73
C ILE A 258 16.05 -7.99 -24.92
N ARG A 259 16.92 -7.70 -23.94
CA ARG A 259 17.56 -8.73 -23.12
C ARG A 259 16.55 -9.64 -22.42
N ALA A 260 15.50 -9.09 -21.83
CA ALA A 260 14.45 -9.88 -21.17
C ALA A 260 13.74 -10.85 -22.11
N VAL A 261 13.56 -10.47 -23.37
CA VAL A 261 12.94 -11.33 -24.40
C VAL A 261 13.89 -12.48 -24.75
N ARG A 262 15.14 -12.15 -25.08
CA ARG A 262 16.17 -13.16 -25.43
C ARG A 262 16.40 -14.15 -24.29
N ASP A 263 16.47 -13.65 -23.06
CA ASP A 263 16.77 -14.44 -21.86
C ASP A 263 15.49 -15.07 -21.25
N LYS A 264 14.32 -14.93 -21.91
CA LYS A 264 13.01 -15.46 -21.50
C LYS A 264 12.61 -15.03 -20.08
N ARG A 265 12.87 -13.77 -19.73
CA ARG A 265 12.61 -13.20 -18.40
C ARG A 265 11.45 -12.19 -18.45
N ILE A 266 10.29 -12.66 -18.89
CA ILE A 266 9.04 -11.90 -18.92
C ILE A 266 8.08 -12.60 -17.96
N TYR A 267 7.57 -11.87 -16.98
CA TYR A 267 6.76 -12.39 -15.90
C TYR A 267 5.44 -11.64 -15.79
N PHE A 268 4.38 -12.36 -15.48
CA PHE A 268 3.05 -11.84 -15.24
C PHE A 268 2.72 -12.08 -13.77
N ILE A 269 2.45 -11.00 -13.01
CA ILE A 269 2.05 -11.08 -11.62
C ILE A 269 0.60 -10.62 -11.55
N GLY A 270 -0.30 -11.60 -11.48
CA GLY A 270 -1.72 -11.38 -11.27
C GLY A 270 -2.08 -11.58 -9.81
N ALA A 271 -2.52 -10.50 -9.14
CA ALA A 271 -3.01 -10.60 -7.78
C ALA A 271 -3.92 -9.40 -7.46
N ASP A 272 -4.98 -9.64 -6.70
CA ASP A 272 -5.93 -8.59 -6.30
C ASP A 272 -5.26 -7.44 -5.54
N TYR A 273 -4.15 -7.71 -4.84
CA TYR A 273 -3.40 -6.73 -4.05
C TYR A 273 -2.29 -6.01 -4.81
N ILE A 274 -1.92 -6.46 -6.02
CA ILE A 274 -0.67 -6.00 -6.67
C ILE A 274 -0.64 -4.49 -6.96
N LEU A 275 -1.80 -3.88 -7.14
CA LEU A 275 -1.95 -2.46 -7.39
C LEU A 275 -2.50 -1.67 -6.19
N ILE A 276 -2.66 -2.33 -5.03
CA ILE A 276 -3.25 -1.70 -3.83
C ILE A 276 -2.16 -1.24 -2.88
N PRO A 277 -2.02 0.09 -2.66
CA PRO A 277 -1.07 0.64 -1.70
C PRO A 277 -1.59 0.50 -0.26
N GLY A 278 -1.39 -0.67 0.33
CA GLY A 278 -1.95 -1.03 1.63
C GLY A 278 -1.07 -2.00 2.42
N PRO A 279 -1.60 -2.61 3.48
CA PRO A 279 -0.87 -3.54 4.36
C PRO A 279 -0.24 -4.73 3.63
N ARG A 280 -0.85 -5.17 2.52
CA ARG A 280 -0.35 -6.28 1.71
C ARG A 280 0.86 -5.94 0.82
N LEU A 281 1.46 -4.72 0.94
CA LEU A 281 2.66 -4.32 0.20
C LEU A 281 3.83 -5.29 0.37
N VAL A 282 3.89 -6.02 1.49
CA VAL A 282 4.93 -7.05 1.73
C VAL A 282 4.77 -8.22 0.77
N LYS A 283 3.55 -8.64 0.45
CA LYS A 283 3.31 -9.69 -0.56
C LYS A 283 3.77 -9.24 -1.95
N ILE A 284 3.59 -7.97 -2.29
CA ILE A 284 4.10 -7.40 -3.54
C ILE A 284 5.63 -7.46 -3.57
N LEU A 285 6.27 -7.08 -2.47
CA LEU A 285 7.73 -7.14 -2.32
C LEU A 285 8.24 -8.58 -2.48
N GLU A 286 7.58 -9.55 -1.85
CA GLU A 286 7.89 -10.99 -1.99
C GLU A 286 7.82 -11.43 -3.44
N ASN A 287 6.75 -11.07 -4.16
CA ASN A 287 6.59 -11.40 -5.57
C ASN A 287 7.71 -10.81 -6.43
N PHE A 288 8.07 -9.55 -6.19
CA PHE A 288 9.15 -8.91 -6.94
C PHE A 288 10.51 -9.56 -6.63
N VAL A 289 10.81 -9.88 -5.36
CA VAL A 289 12.05 -10.57 -4.98
C VAL A 289 12.13 -11.94 -5.68
N GLN A 290 11.06 -12.69 -5.71
CA GLN A 290 11.00 -14.02 -6.32
C GLN A 290 11.29 -13.96 -7.83
N VAL A 291 10.72 -12.97 -8.53
CA VAL A 291 10.95 -12.75 -9.97
C VAL A 291 12.37 -12.27 -10.26
N ILE A 292 12.87 -11.34 -9.46
CA ILE A 292 14.17 -10.69 -9.70
C ILE A 292 15.32 -11.62 -9.26
N HIS A 293 15.14 -12.34 -8.15
CA HIS A 293 16.10 -13.21 -7.51
C HIS A 293 15.53 -14.61 -7.23
N PRO A 294 15.25 -15.42 -8.26
CA PRO A 294 14.63 -16.75 -8.11
C PRO A 294 15.46 -17.70 -7.24
N ASP A 295 16.76 -17.49 -7.14
CA ASP A 295 17.67 -18.24 -6.26
C ASP A 295 17.42 -18.03 -4.76
N LEU A 296 16.63 -17.01 -4.38
CA LEU A 296 16.22 -16.73 -3.00
C LEU A 296 14.83 -17.29 -2.66
N SER A 297 14.13 -17.88 -3.62
CA SER A 297 12.81 -18.46 -3.41
C SER A 297 12.91 -19.68 -2.50
N ASN A 298 12.33 -19.62 -1.30
CA ASN A 298 12.15 -20.80 -0.46
C ASN A 298 11.04 -21.67 -1.08
N SER A 299 11.25 -22.98 -1.14
CA SER A 299 10.38 -24.00 -1.73
C SER A 299 8.98 -24.15 -1.09
N GLN A 300 8.58 -23.24 -0.20
CA GLN A 300 7.29 -23.27 0.51
C GLN A 300 6.38 -22.06 0.27
N THR A 301 6.75 -21.14 -0.63
CA THR A 301 5.87 -20.01 -0.96
C THR A 301 4.83 -20.47 -1.98
N GLU A 302 3.57 -20.09 -1.77
CA GLU A 302 2.45 -20.33 -2.69
C GLU A 302 2.91 -20.11 -4.13
N LYS A 303 2.57 -21.06 -5.00
CA LYS A 303 2.89 -21.01 -6.43
C LYS A 303 2.31 -19.72 -7.02
N ILE A 304 3.12 -18.67 -7.06
CA ILE A 304 2.96 -17.68 -8.11
C ILE A 304 3.08 -18.50 -9.38
N THR A 305 2.14 -18.36 -10.31
CA THR A 305 2.17 -19.11 -11.57
C THR A 305 3.41 -18.67 -12.35
N PHE A 306 4.56 -19.22 -11.96
CA PHE A 306 5.79 -19.13 -12.74
C PHE A 306 5.62 -20.08 -13.88
N GLN A 307 5.50 -19.53 -15.04
CA GLN A 307 5.71 -20.38 -16.20
C GLN A 307 7.16 -20.33 -16.62
N GLU A 308 7.86 -21.33 -16.21
CA GLU A 308 8.95 -21.83 -17.02
C GLU A 308 8.35 -22.26 -18.36
N ASN A 309 8.32 -21.36 -19.32
CA ASN A 309 8.19 -21.75 -20.70
C ASN A 309 9.46 -22.48 -21.09
N VAL A 310 9.50 -23.80 -20.86
CA VAL A 310 10.37 -24.67 -21.66
C VAL A 310 9.88 -26.11 -21.61
N LYS A 311 9.40 -26.59 -22.74
CA LYS A 311 9.98 -27.86 -23.24
C LYS A 311 10.38 -27.62 -24.68
N PRO A 312 11.52 -28.24 -25.09
CA PRO A 312 12.14 -28.07 -26.39
C PRO A 312 11.25 -28.50 -27.53
#